data_206fb60567f7b7ded1543158b5917a7c
#
_entry.id   206fb60567f7b7ded1543158b5917a7c
#
_cell.length_a   1.000
_cell.length_b   1.000
_cell.length_c   1.000
_cell.angle_alpha   90.00
_cell.angle_beta   90.00
_cell.angle_gamma   90.00
#
_symmetry.space_group_name_H-M   'P 1'
#
loop_
_entity.id
_entity.type
_entity.pdbx_description
1 polymer ?
#
loop_
_entity_poly.entity_id
_entity_poly.type
_entity_poly.pdbx_seq_one_letter_code
_entity_poly.pdbx_strand_id
1 'polypeptide(L)'
;MPSLIEKCVDGFLFPMVHPIIGTPDYESIADIYLKLNSNAASVQSNLGYGTLGLLFLTVPPDAYATLSTTVFVPPVNPRPEPSIPTGATGAVIADLWYRHIESTKIFTEYENTDKALCQILLTSTDKLYVQFLRHKYIGYGKTTT
;
A
#
# COMPACT_ATOMS: atom_id res chain seq x y z
N MET A 1 -20.58 4.40 -8.39
CA MET A 1 -19.98 3.69 -7.24
C MET A 1 -18.51 4.07 -7.12
N PRO A 2 -18.02 4.40 -5.93
CA PRO A 2 -16.59 4.67 -5.75
C PRO A 2 -15.77 3.40 -5.99
N SER A 3 -14.60 3.58 -6.58
CA SER A 3 -13.64 2.48 -6.77
C SER A 3 -13.08 1.99 -5.43
N LEU A 4 -12.43 0.83 -5.44
CA LEU A 4 -11.76 0.31 -4.23
C LEU A 4 -10.66 1.27 -3.74
N ILE A 5 -9.98 1.94 -4.67
CA ILE A 5 -8.95 2.92 -4.34
C ILE A 5 -9.57 4.16 -3.67
N GLU A 6 -10.68 4.66 -4.19
CA GLU A 6 -11.41 5.77 -3.57
C GLU A 6 -11.88 5.44 -2.16
N LYS A 7 -12.35 4.22 -1.94
CA LYS A 7 -12.72 3.74 -0.60
C LYS A 7 -11.52 3.70 0.34
N CYS A 8 -10.35 3.31 -0.14
CA CYS A 8 -9.11 3.35 0.64
C CYS A 8 -8.75 4.79 1.04
N VAL A 9 -8.83 5.73 0.09
CA VAL A 9 -8.56 7.14 0.36
C VAL A 9 -9.52 7.71 1.40
N ASP A 10 -10.80 7.41 1.29
CA ASP A 10 -11.82 7.89 2.24
C ASP A 10 -11.59 7.35 3.65
N GLY A 11 -10.97 6.19 3.79
CA GLY A 11 -10.63 5.58 5.07
C GLY A 11 -9.34 6.10 5.70
N PHE A 12 -8.56 6.92 5.01
CA PHE A 12 -7.30 7.46 5.52
C PHE A 12 -7.54 8.56 6.56
N LEU A 13 -6.55 8.74 7.44
CA LEU A 13 -6.54 9.82 8.42
C LEU A 13 -6.51 11.18 7.74
N PHE A 14 -5.78 11.30 6.64
CA PHE A 14 -5.69 12.50 5.80
C PHE A 14 -6.11 12.17 4.37
N PRO A 15 -7.43 12.02 4.10
CA PRO A 15 -7.91 11.67 2.76
C PRO A 15 -7.69 12.79 1.74
N MET A 16 -7.59 14.03 2.22
CA MET A 16 -7.30 15.19 1.38
C MET A 16 -6.01 15.85 1.87
N VAL A 17 -5.05 15.98 0.97
CA VAL A 17 -3.79 16.69 1.21
C VAL A 17 -3.80 17.94 0.33
N HIS A 18 -3.53 19.10 0.94
CA HIS A 18 -3.47 20.34 0.18
C HIS A 18 -2.38 20.29 -0.88
N PRO A 19 -2.69 20.62 -2.16
CA PRO A 19 -1.68 20.65 -3.20
C PRO A 19 -0.57 21.65 -2.88
N ILE A 20 0.67 21.32 -3.24
CA ILE A 20 1.78 22.23 -3.18
C ILE A 20 1.59 23.29 -4.26
N ILE A 21 1.58 24.55 -3.87
CA ILE A 21 1.47 25.69 -4.78
C ILE A 21 2.90 26.15 -5.13
N GLY A 22 3.23 26.14 -6.42
CA GLY A 22 4.55 26.55 -6.90
C GLY A 22 5.62 25.49 -6.71
N THR A 23 6.86 25.93 -6.53
CA THR A 23 8.02 25.05 -6.39
C THR A 23 7.99 24.35 -5.03
N PRO A 24 8.08 23.01 -4.98
CA PRO A 24 8.16 22.29 -3.70
C PRO A 24 9.43 22.69 -2.93
N ASP A 25 9.27 22.94 -1.64
CA ASP A 25 10.38 23.15 -0.73
C ASP A 25 10.48 21.97 0.27
N TYR A 26 11.52 22.01 1.11
CA TYR A 26 11.72 20.96 2.10
C TYR A 26 10.52 20.80 3.03
N GLU A 27 9.93 21.90 3.50
CA GLU A 27 8.82 21.86 4.45
C GLU A 27 7.56 21.27 3.81
N SER A 28 7.24 21.67 2.58
CA SER A 28 6.06 21.14 1.88
C SER A 28 6.18 19.65 1.58
N ILE A 29 7.37 19.20 1.19
CA ILE A 29 7.64 17.78 0.92
C ILE A 29 7.60 16.98 2.22
N ALA A 30 8.19 17.50 3.30
CA ALA A 30 8.18 16.84 4.60
C ALA A 30 6.76 16.72 5.17
N ASP A 31 5.92 17.73 4.98
CA ASP A 31 4.52 17.69 5.42
C ASP A 31 3.72 16.61 4.68
N ILE A 32 3.86 16.53 3.36
CA ILE A 32 3.22 15.49 2.56
C ILE A 32 3.72 14.10 2.97
N TYR A 33 5.02 13.95 3.16
CA TYR A 33 5.62 12.69 3.58
C TYR A 33 5.06 12.22 4.93
N LEU A 34 4.94 13.14 5.88
CA LEU A 34 4.34 12.85 7.19
C LEU A 34 2.88 12.41 7.07
N LYS A 35 2.09 13.08 6.23
CA LYS A 35 0.70 12.74 6.01
C LYS A 35 0.54 11.39 5.33
N LEU A 36 1.38 11.08 4.35
CA LEU A 36 1.38 9.76 3.70
C LEU A 36 1.77 8.66 4.68
N ASN A 37 2.77 8.89 5.52
CA ASN A 37 3.16 7.94 6.57
C ASN A 37 2.01 7.69 7.56
N SER A 38 1.33 8.74 7.97
CA SER A 38 0.18 8.64 8.88
C SER A 38 -0.97 7.87 8.23
N ASN A 39 -1.24 8.10 6.95
CA ASN A 39 -2.25 7.37 6.21
C ASN A 39 -1.91 5.87 6.13
N ALA A 40 -0.67 5.55 5.80
CA ALA A 40 -0.23 4.15 5.71
C ALA A 40 -0.32 3.45 7.07
N ALA A 41 0.12 4.11 8.13
CA ALA A 41 0.07 3.55 9.48
C ALA A 41 -1.36 3.41 10.02
N SER A 42 -2.32 4.17 9.51
CA SER A 42 -3.73 4.12 9.94
C SER A 42 -4.50 2.93 9.39
N VAL A 43 -4.00 2.26 8.36
CA VAL A 43 -4.66 1.09 7.78
C VAL A 43 -4.51 -0.09 8.71
N GLN A 44 -5.63 -0.68 9.13
CA GLN A 44 -5.61 -1.87 9.97
C GLN A 44 -5.09 -3.06 9.17
N SER A 45 -4.03 -3.70 9.67
CA SER A 45 -3.43 -4.86 9.03
C SER A 45 -2.78 -5.75 10.07
N ASN A 46 -2.86 -7.06 9.88
CA ASN A 46 -2.14 -8.05 10.69
C ASN A 46 -0.69 -8.25 10.23
N LEU A 47 -0.31 -7.67 9.12
CA LEU A 47 1.08 -7.69 8.66
C LEU A 47 1.95 -6.92 9.67
N GLY A 48 3.12 -7.45 10.01
CA GLY A 48 3.97 -6.84 11.02
C GLY A 48 3.34 -6.82 12.42
N TYR A 49 2.42 -7.72 12.70
CA TYR A 49 1.66 -7.85 13.96
C TYR A 49 0.72 -6.68 14.26
N GLY A 50 0.33 -5.93 13.25
CA GLY A 50 -0.75 -4.95 13.35
C GLY A 50 -0.41 -3.63 14.06
N THR A 51 0.84 -3.43 14.49
CA THR A 51 1.21 -2.26 15.31
C THR A 51 1.38 -0.97 14.51
N LEU A 52 1.85 -1.07 13.28
CA LEU A 52 2.16 0.09 12.42
C LEU A 52 1.37 0.11 11.11
N GLY A 53 0.29 -0.68 11.03
CA GLY A 53 -0.51 -0.77 9.81
C GLY A 53 0.35 -1.13 8.59
N LEU A 54 0.22 -0.37 7.53
CA LEU A 54 0.99 -0.56 6.30
C LEU A 54 2.10 0.50 6.13
N LEU A 55 2.65 1.00 7.23
CA LEU A 55 3.72 2.03 7.20
C LEU A 55 4.94 1.59 6.37
N PHE A 56 5.17 0.29 6.22
CA PHE A 56 6.25 -0.24 5.38
C PHE A 56 6.18 0.25 3.93
N LEU A 57 4.99 0.62 3.43
CA LEU A 57 4.83 1.15 2.07
C LEU A 57 5.50 2.50 1.85
N THR A 58 5.64 3.31 2.90
CA THR A 58 6.06 4.70 2.77
C THR A 58 7.42 4.99 3.38
N VAL A 59 7.94 4.12 4.24
CA VAL A 59 9.26 4.31 4.86
C VAL A 59 10.26 3.29 4.35
N PRO A 60 11.56 3.63 4.30
CA PRO A 60 12.59 2.66 3.94
C PRO A 60 12.62 1.49 4.93
N PRO A 61 13.04 0.28 4.51
CA PRO A 61 13.13 -0.87 5.40
C PRO A 61 13.97 -0.63 6.66
N ASP A 62 15.06 0.12 6.53
CA ASP A 62 15.94 0.45 7.66
C ASP A 62 15.22 1.32 8.69
N ALA A 63 14.45 2.30 8.23
CA ALA A 63 13.65 3.16 9.11
C ALA A 63 12.53 2.37 9.79
N TYR A 64 11.87 1.48 9.07
CA TYR A 64 10.85 0.60 9.64
C TYR A 64 11.44 -0.29 10.74
N ALA A 65 12.62 -0.83 10.54
CA ALA A 65 13.30 -1.67 11.51
C ALA A 65 13.60 -0.96 12.83
N THR A 66 13.77 0.37 12.82
CA THR A 66 13.95 1.16 14.05
C THR A 66 12.64 1.39 14.81
N LEU A 67 11.50 1.31 14.13
CA LEU A 67 10.18 1.56 14.72
C LEU A 67 9.46 0.30 15.17
N SER A 68 9.86 -0.87 14.67
CA SER A 68 9.22 -2.13 14.97
C SER A 68 10.25 -3.19 15.32
N THR A 69 9.93 -4.01 16.34
CA THR A 69 10.75 -5.17 16.71
C THR A 69 10.49 -6.38 15.83
N THR A 70 9.43 -6.33 15.01
CA THR A 70 9.06 -7.42 14.11
C THR A 70 9.32 -7.04 12.66
N VAL A 71 9.80 -8.03 11.90
CA VAL A 71 10.05 -7.85 10.46
C VAL A 71 8.72 -7.81 9.72
N PHE A 72 8.53 -6.78 8.89
CA PHE A 72 7.39 -6.71 8.00
C PHE A 72 7.68 -7.54 6.75
N VAL A 73 6.79 -8.49 6.45
CA VAL A 73 6.89 -9.32 5.26
C VAL A 73 5.80 -8.88 4.28
N PRO A 74 6.15 -8.23 3.15
CA PRO A 74 5.17 -7.82 2.17
C PRO A 74 4.41 -9.04 1.62
N PRO A 75 3.09 -8.93 1.42
CA PRO A 75 2.34 -10.03 0.82
C PRO A 75 2.75 -10.24 -0.63
N VAL A 76 2.79 -11.50 -1.03
CA VAL A 76 3.09 -11.91 -2.40
C VAL A 76 1.77 -12.18 -3.13
N ASN A 77 1.71 -11.83 -4.43
CA ASN A 77 0.53 -12.10 -5.24
C ASN A 77 0.23 -13.60 -5.26
N PRO A 78 -0.89 -14.05 -4.68
CA PRO A 78 -1.27 -15.46 -4.74
C PRO A 78 -1.60 -15.84 -6.18
N ARG A 79 -1.43 -17.13 -6.49
CA ARG A 79 -1.87 -17.65 -7.78
C ARG A 79 -3.40 -17.55 -7.88
N PRO A 80 -3.99 -17.56 -9.10
CA PRO A 80 -5.45 -17.56 -9.25
C PRO A 80 -6.14 -18.72 -8.53
N GLU A 81 -5.45 -19.85 -8.39
CA GLU A 81 -5.95 -21.05 -7.72
C GLU A 81 -4.95 -21.56 -6.69
N PRO A 82 -5.41 -22.11 -5.57
CA PRO A 82 -4.52 -22.73 -4.60
C PRO A 82 -3.91 -24.03 -5.17
N SER A 83 -2.71 -24.36 -4.71
CA SER A 83 -2.08 -25.65 -5.03
C SER A 83 -2.74 -26.73 -4.18
N ILE A 84 -3.45 -27.66 -4.82
CA ILE A 84 -4.17 -28.73 -4.13
C ILE A 84 -3.38 -30.04 -4.32
N PRO A 85 -2.94 -30.71 -3.23
CA PRO A 85 -2.25 -31.99 -3.31
C PRO A 85 -3.15 -33.09 -3.90
N THR A 86 -2.54 -34.02 -4.64
CA THR A 86 -3.25 -35.19 -5.15
C THR A 86 -3.77 -36.02 -3.97
N GLY A 87 -5.04 -36.43 -4.04
CA GLY A 87 -5.67 -37.22 -3.00
C GLY A 87 -6.12 -36.45 -1.76
N ALA A 88 -6.12 -35.10 -1.81
CA ALA A 88 -6.63 -34.26 -0.72
C ALA A 88 -8.11 -34.55 -0.44
N THR A 89 -8.48 -34.58 0.86
CA THR A 89 -9.88 -34.70 1.28
C THR A 89 -10.68 -33.44 0.99
N GLY A 90 -12.00 -33.51 0.99
CA GLY A 90 -12.86 -32.36 0.81
C GLY A 90 -12.61 -31.28 1.87
N ALA A 91 -12.35 -31.68 3.11
CA ALA A 91 -12.02 -30.74 4.18
C ALA A 91 -10.70 -29.98 3.94
N VAL A 92 -9.68 -30.68 3.46
CA VAL A 92 -8.38 -30.08 3.11
C VAL A 92 -8.53 -29.11 1.93
N ILE A 93 -9.28 -29.49 0.90
CA ILE A 93 -9.55 -28.66 -0.27
C ILE A 93 -10.26 -27.37 0.16
N ALA A 94 -11.29 -27.47 1.01
CA ALA A 94 -12.02 -26.30 1.52
C ALA A 94 -11.13 -25.37 2.33
N ASP A 95 -10.24 -25.89 3.17
CA ASP A 95 -9.30 -25.11 3.95
C ASP A 95 -8.28 -24.38 3.06
N LEU A 96 -7.76 -25.05 2.03
CA LEU A 96 -6.83 -24.45 1.07
C LEU A 96 -7.48 -23.30 0.29
N TRP A 97 -8.73 -23.45 -0.13
CA TRP A 97 -9.48 -22.38 -0.79
C TRP A 97 -9.73 -21.21 0.16
N TYR A 98 -10.10 -21.47 1.40
CA TYR A 98 -10.31 -20.45 2.41
C TYR A 98 -9.04 -19.60 2.62
N ARG A 99 -7.90 -20.25 2.83
CA ARG A 99 -6.61 -19.58 3.01
C ARG A 99 -6.20 -18.80 1.77
N HIS A 100 -6.48 -19.33 0.59
CA HIS A 100 -6.21 -18.65 -0.67
C HIS A 100 -7.03 -17.36 -0.81
N ILE A 101 -8.32 -17.40 -0.48
CA ILE A 101 -9.21 -16.24 -0.50
C ILE A 101 -8.69 -15.18 0.49
N GLU A 102 -8.30 -15.57 1.69
CA GLU A 102 -7.74 -14.64 2.68
C GLU A 102 -6.42 -14.03 2.22
N SER A 103 -5.52 -14.81 1.63
CA SER A 103 -4.27 -14.31 1.07
C SER A 103 -4.48 -13.32 -0.07
N THR A 104 -5.43 -13.61 -0.95
CA THR A 104 -5.80 -12.71 -2.06
C THR A 104 -6.37 -11.40 -1.53
N LYS A 105 -7.20 -11.45 -0.51
CA LYS A 105 -7.79 -10.27 0.13
C LYS A 105 -6.71 -9.38 0.74
N ILE A 106 -5.78 -9.95 1.49
CA ILE A 106 -4.66 -9.24 2.11
C ILE A 106 -3.78 -8.58 1.04
N PHE A 107 -3.43 -9.31 0.00
CA PHE A 107 -2.63 -8.79 -1.10
C PHE A 107 -3.34 -7.64 -1.84
N THR A 108 -4.62 -7.79 -2.12
CA THR A 108 -5.42 -6.78 -2.80
C THR A 108 -5.52 -5.49 -1.96
N GLU A 109 -5.73 -5.61 -0.66
CA GLU A 109 -5.76 -4.47 0.26
C GLU A 109 -4.41 -3.74 0.29
N TYR A 110 -3.32 -4.47 0.36
CA TYR A 110 -1.96 -3.91 0.33
C TYR A 110 -1.72 -3.13 -0.97
N GLU A 111 -2.04 -3.73 -2.13
CA GLU A 111 -1.86 -3.10 -3.43
C GLU A 111 -2.76 -1.86 -3.61
N ASN A 112 -4.01 -1.92 -3.16
CA ASN A 112 -4.93 -0.79 -3.25
C ASN A 112 -4.48 0.36 -2.34
N THR A 113 -3.94 0.07 -1.17
CA THR A 113 -3.38 1.09 -0.28
C THR A 113 -2.18 1.78 -0.91
N ASP A 114 -1.28 1.01 -1.52
CA ASP A 114 -0.13 1.56 -2.24
C ASP A 114 -0.56 2.50 -3.38
N LYS A 115 -1.51 2.06 -4.19
CA LYS A 115 -2.06 2.89 -5.29
C LYS A 115 -2.75 4.15 -4.77
N ALA A 116 -3.48 4.05 -3.66
CA ALA A 116 -4.15 5.20 -3.05
C ALA A 116 -3.14 6.23 -2.53
N LEU A 117 -2.07 5.78 -1.89
CA LEU A 117 -0.99 6.66 -1.41
C LEU A 117 -0.27 7.35 -2.59
N CYS A 118 0.03 6.61 -3.65
CA CYS A 118 0.62 7.17 -4.86
C CYS A 118 -0.30 8.21 -5.51
N GLN A 119 -1.61 7.96 -5.55
CA GLN A 119 -2.58 8.90 -6.08
C GLN A 119 -2.59 10.21 -5.28
N ILE A 120 -2.56 10.15 -3.96
CA ILE A 120 -2.47 11.34 -3.11
C ILE A 120 -1.20 12.14 -3.41
N LEU A 121 -0.06 11.46 -3.50
CA LEU A 121 1.21 12.11 -3.80
C LEU A 121 1.16 12.82 -5.17
N LEU A 122 0.67 12.15 -6.19
CA LEU A 122 0.62 12.69 -7.55
C LEU A 122 -0.37 13.84 -7.69
N THR A 123 -1.48 13.81 -6.96
CA THR A 123 -2.48 14.91 -6.98
C THR A 123 -2.04 16.09 -6.13
N SER A 124 -1.17 15.87 -5.15
CA SER A 124 -0.67 16.93 -4.26
C SER A 124 0.55 17.67 -4.80
N THR A 125 1.17 17.15 -5.86
CA THR A 125 2.38 17.72 -6.45
C THR A 125 2.15 18.02 -7.92
N ASP A 126 2.67 19.16 -8.41
CA ASP A 126 2.59 19.51 -9.83
C ASP A 126 3.31 18.45 -10.68
N LYS A 127 2.70 18.09 -11.80
CA LYS A 127 3.23 17.08 -12.73
C LYS A 127 4.65 17.40 -13.19
N LEU A 128 5.00 18.69 -13.28
CA LEU A 128 6.34 19.12 -13.66
C LEU A 128 7.42 18.55 -12.76
N TYR A 129 7.15 18.43 -11.46
CA TYR A 129 8.13 17.98 -10.46
C TYR A 129 8.16 16.47 -10.25
N VAL A 130 7.15 15.75 -10.70
CA VAL A 130 7.09 14.29 -10.56
C VAL A 130 7.23 13.52 -11.87
N GLN A 131 7.30 14.25 -13.01
CA GLN A 131 7.34 13.61 -14.33
C GLN A 131 8.54 12.67 -14.52
N PHE A 132 9.66 12.92 -13.84
CA PHE A 132 10.83 12.05 -13.91
C PHE A 132 10.64 10.70 -13.21
N LEU A 133 9.64 10.58 -12.34
CA LEU A 133 9.26 9.32 -11.71
C LEU A 133 8.40 8.45 -12.64
N ARG A 134 7.91 9.04 -13.73
CA ARG A 134 7.04 8.36 -14.65
C ARG A 134 7.83 7.36 -15.50
N HIS A 135 7.48 6.11 -15.40
CA HIS A 135 8.05 5.07 -16.25
C HIS A 135 7.45 5.14 -17.68
N LYS A 136 8.30 4.89 -18.68
CA LYS A 136 7.92 4.99 -20.09
C LYS A 136 6.70 4.12 -20.46
N TYR A 137 6.56 2.96 -19.85
CA TYR A 137 5.51 2.00 -20.21
C TYR A 137 4.40 1.88 -19.17
N ILE A 138 4.73 1.98 -17.89
CA ILE A 138 3.78 1.75 -16.79
C ILE A 138 3.34 3.05 -16.10
N GLY A 139 3.80 4.21 -16.58
CA GLY A 139 3.47 5.48 -15.94
C GLY A 139 4.02 5.58 -14.52
N TYR A 140 3.15 5.93 -13.57
CA TYR A 140 3.51 6.07 -12.15
C TYR A 140 3.25 4.81 -11.32
N GLY A 141 3.21 3.64 -11.94
CA GLY A 141 2.92 2.39 -11.25
C GLY A 141 3.97 2.02 -10.19
N LYS A 142 4.48 0.80 -10.24
CA LYS A 142 5.36 0.27 -9.19
C LYS A 142 6.72 0.97 -9.03
N THR A 143 7.05 1.92 -9.88
CA THR A 143 8.32 2.64 -9.80
C THR A 143 8.30 3.85 -8.86
N THR A 144 7.16 4.16 -8.26
CA THR A 144 7.02 5.30 -7.36
C THR A 144 7.27 4.97 -5.89
N THR A 145 7.59 3.73 -5.60
CA THR A 145 7.93 3.30 -4.24
C THR A 145 9.41 3.40 -3.95
#